data_050f4753ebe97552f2c4a1d84cbce38b
#
_entry.id   050f4753ebe97552f2c4a1d84cbce38b
#
_cell.length_a   1.000
_cell.length_b   1.000
_cell.length_c   1.000
_cell.angle_alpha   90.00
_cell.angle_beta   90.00
_cell.angle_gamma   90.00
#
_symmetry.space_group_name_H-M   'P 1'
#
loop_
_entity.id
_entity.type
_entity.pdbx_description
1 polymer ?
#
loop_
_entity_poly.entity_id
_entity_poly.type
_entity_poly.pdbx_seq_one_letter_code
_entity_poly.pdbx_strand_id
1 'polypeptide(L)'
;MRYALLAASIFALSAHAHADTLVDNIKGETIATDGSLQTFSALLFDDGGTIKAVYGPGARLPKQGRNGYQYHIDGKGRVLLPGMIDAHAHVIQTGFALLTLDLSDTVSLDDALDRIGKFARAHPDRPWIIGSGWSQDRWHMGRLPTAAELDRVVPDRPVWLERADFHAGWANSAALKAAGVTAATVSPQGGAIDRLPDHQPAGVLIDHAADMVARAVPITKARDLDLALATAEADFARRGITAVADMGTSLGDWMAFRRAGDGNHLYMRIMAYAMGTEAMAAIGGSGPTPWLYADRLRMGGVQLLLDGALGSRGAWLKLPYSDQSGTSGTPLWSETQLGNLMSRAAMDGYQVAVDAIGDKANATLLTTINDLTHTYSGDRRWRIEQAQVTDPANWGLVAEIARTGGVVASMQPAHQISDRVMAEVRLGPDRLRGADAWNSLKHEGAVLAFGSDTPVERPDPWTGIAAALTRQDDAGAPTGGWQPQERVDRLTALTGYTSAAAWAGFAETKFGRIAPGLRADFILVDTDPMTATPEAIRKTKVFQTWVGGGKTYDAEPEPVAAKSGTKH
;
A
#
# COMPACT_ATOMS: atom_id res chain seq x y z
N MET A 1 -35.07 65.52 -21.36
CA MET A 1 -33.87 65.46 -20.52
C MET A 1 -34.14 64.53 -19.32
N ARG A 2 -33.69 63.31 -19.36
CA ARG A 2 -33.74 62.38 -18.21
C ARG A 2 -32.31 61.82 -18.05
N TYR A 3 -31.66 62.21 -16.96
CA TYR A 3 -30.32 61.75 -16.60
C TYR A 3 -30.46 60.37 -16.00
N ALA A 4 -29.81 59.38 -16.62
CA ALA A 4 -29.59 58.05 -16.03
C ALA A 4 -28.25 58.05 -15.23
N LEU A 5 -28.34 57.95 -13.92
CA LEU A 5 -27.19 57.73 -13.05
C LEU A 5 -26.78 56.25 -13.14
N LEU A 6 -25.59 55.99 -13.70
CA LEU A 6 -24.89 54.69 -13.61
C LEU A 6 -24.27 54.61 -12.22
N ALA A 7 -24.80 53.74 -11.35
CA ALA A 7 -24.14 53.33 -10.11
C ALA A 7 -23.09 52.25 -10.44
N ALA A 8 -21.82 52.61 -10.42
CA ALA A 8 -20.72 51.66 -10.49
C ALA A 8 -20.58 50.98 -9.14
N SER A 9 -21.01 49.72 -9.05
CA SER A 9 -20.76 48.85 -7.89
C SER A 9 -19.30 48.41 -7.90
N ILE A 10 -18.47 49.02 -7.06
CA ILE A 10 -17.12 48.58 -6.78
C ILE A 10 -17.25 47.30 -5.94
N PHE A 11 -17.06 46.14 -6.57
CA PHE A 11 -16.80 44.89 -5.87
C PHE A 11 -15.40 45.01 -5.23
N ALA A 12 -15.37 45.37 -3.96
CA ALA A 12 -14.18 45.19 -3.14
C ALA A 12 -13.94 43.67 -3.02
N LEU A 13 -13.00 43.15 -3.80
CA LEU A 13 -12.39 41.85 -3.48
C LEU A 13 -11.74 42.00 -2.09
N SER A 14 -12.42 41.52 -1.07
CA SER A 14 -11.78 41.26 0.22
C SER A 14 -10.66 40.24 0.00
N ALA A 15 -9.44 40.73 -0.09
CA ALA A 15 -8.27 39.88 0.02
C ALA A 15 -8.37 39.18 1.38
N HIS A 16 -8.76 37.90 1.38
CA HIS A 16 -8.62 37.07 2.56
C HIS A 16 -7.14 37.09 2.91
N ALA A 17 -6.80 37.59 4.08
CA ALA A 17 -5.44 37.50 4.58
C ALA A 17 -5.13 36.02 4.75
N HIS A 18 -4.38 35.44 3.82
CA HIS A 18 -3.90 34.07 3.93
C HIS A 18 -3.05 33.94 5.18
N ALA A 19 -3.40 32.97 6.04
CA ALA A 19 -2.73 32.74 7.30
C ALA A 19 -1.59 31.73 7.08
N ASP A 20 -0.40 32.24 6.77
CA ASP A 20 0.77 31.41 6.55
C ASP A 20 1.28 30.78 7.85
N THR A 21 1.78 29.57 7.76
CA THR A 21 2.39 28.83 8.87
C THR A 21 3.88 28.63 8.60
N LEU A 22 4.73 29.03 9.54
CA LEU A 22 6.17 28.76 9.55
C LEU A 22 6.45 27.55 10.44
N VAL A 23 7.20 26.60 9.90
CA VAL A 23 7.83 25.50 10.66
C VAL A 23 9.33 25.77 10.67
N ASP A 24 9.94 25.90 11.85
CA ASP A 24 11.38 26.07 12.01
C ASP A 24 11.94 25.20 13.14
N ASN A 25 13.20 25.42 13.53
CA ASN A 25 13.91 24.58 14.50
C ASN A 25 13.83 23.09 14.11
N ILE A 26 14.17 22.80 12.87
CA ILE A 26 14.15 21.46 12.25
C ILE A 26 15.48 21.16 11.57
N LYS A 27 15.71 19.85 11.36
CA LYS A 27 16.69 19.32 10.42
C LYS A 27 15.90 18.80 9.23
N GLY A 28 15.65 19.63 8.23
CA GLY A 28 14.82 19.29 7.09
C GLY A 28 15.62 18.59 5.99
N GLU A 29 15.04 17.53 5.41
CA GLU A 29 15.56 16.80 4.27
C GLU A 29 14.48 16.56 3.24
N THR A 30 14.81 16.69 1.96
CA THR A 30 13.92 16.41 0.83
C THR A 30 14.73 15.97 -0.37
N ILE A 31 14.05 15.41 -1.37
CA ILE A 31 14.67 15.01 -2.64
C ILE A 31 14.44 16.14 -3.65
N ALA A 32 15.51 16.68 -4.22
CA ALA A 32 15.43 17.68 -5.28
C ALA A 32 14.91 17.06 -6.60
N THR A 33 14.59 17.91 -7.56
CA THR A 33 14.05 17.45 -8.86
C THR A 33 15.06 16.62 -9.67
N ASP A 34 16.34 16.82 -9.44
CA ASP A 34 17.44 16.05 -10.06
C ASP A 34 17.74 14.73 -9.31
N GLY A 35 16.97 14.40 -8.29
CA GLY A 35 17.12 13.20 -7.47
C GLY A 35 18.15 13.34 -6.34
N SER A 36 18.82 14.49 -6.17
CA SER A 36 19.78 14.70 -5.09
C SER A 36 19.10 14.99 -3.75
N LEU A 37 19.80 14.68 -2.65
CA LEU A 37 19.36 15.06 -1.32
C LEU A 37 19.56 16.57 -1.10
N GLN A 38 18.52 17.26 -0.64
CA GLN A 38 18.55 18.66 -0.26
C GLN A 38 18.20 18.84 1.20
N THR A 39 18.98 19.66 1.93
CA THR A 39 18.73 19.99 3.34
C THR A 39 18.15 21.39 3.49
N PHE A 40 17.31 21.58 4.50
CA PHE A 40 16.71 22.89 4.82
C PHE A 40 16.49 23.05 6.33
N SER A 41 16.23 24.28 6.80
CA SER A 41 16.06 24.59 8.22
C SER A 41 14.70 25.16 8.58
N ALA A 42 13.91 25.56 7.58
CA ALA A 42 12.54 26.02 7.78
C ALA A 42 11.67 25.85 6.53
N LEU A 43 10.38 25.80 6.74
CA LEU A 43 9.32 25.59 5.74
C LEU A 43 8.19 26.60 6.00
N LEU A 44 7.71 27.28 4.96
CA LEU A 44 6.53 28.16 4.98
C LEU A 44 5.45 27.59 4.07
N PHE A 45 4.22 27.44 4.59
CA PHE A 45 3.06 27.04 3.79
C PHE A 45 1.84 27.92 4.10
N ASP A 46 0.93 28.03 3.14
CA ASP A 46 -0.29 28.81 3.28
C ASP A 46 -1.43 28.02 3.96
N ASP A 47 -2.55 28.69 4.23
CA ASP A 47 -3.77 28.12 4.83
C ASP A 47 -4.45 27.06 3.93
N GLY A 48 -4.17 27.06 2.62
CA GLY A 48 -4.57 26.01 1.68
C GLY A 48 -3.67 24.78 1.72
N GLY A 49 -2.61 24.78 2.57
CA GLY A 49 -1.64 23.72 2.70
C GLY A 49 -0.67 23.58 1.53
N THR A 50 -0.40 24.68 0.81
CA THR A 50 0.60 24.73 -0.26
C THR A 50 1.90 25.35 0.26
N ILE A 51 3.02 24.70 -0.02
CA ILE A 51 4.35 25.18 0.35
C ILE A 51 4.67 26.43 -0.46
N LYS A 52 4.95 27.54 0.22
CA LYS A 52 5.33 28.83 -0.40
C LYS A 52 6.84 28.99 -0.50
N ALA A 53 7.56 28.54 0.51
CA ALA A 53 9.02 28.67 0.55
C ALA A 53 9.67 27.59 1.42
N VAL A 54 10.89 27.23 1.06
CA VAL A 54 11.80 26.35 1.82
C VAL A 54 13.09 27.13 2.04
N TYR A 55 13.55 27.19 3.29
CA TYR A 55 14.69 28.01 3.71
C TYR A 55 15.88 27.14 4.07
N GLY A 56 17.00 27.33 3.39
CA GLY A 56 18.26 26.67 3.70
C GLY A 56 18.84 27.12 5.05
N PRO A 57 19.84 26.40 5.59
CA PRO A 57 20.53 26.78 6.81
C PRO A 57 21.08 28.22 6.74
N GLY A 58 20.81 29.02 7.77
CA GLY A 58 21.26 30.42 7.84
C GLY A 58 20.45 31.43 7.01
N ALA A 59 19.41 31.00 6.31
CA ALA A 59 18.55 31.91 5.56
C ALA A 59 17.75 32.82 6.52
N ARG A 60 17.49 34.05 6.07
CA ARG A 60 16.64 34.98 6.81
C ARG A 60 15.18 34.54 6.71
N LEU A 61 14.57 34.20 7.83
CA LEU A 61 13.17 33.81 7.91
C LEU A 61 12.23 35.02 7.88
N PRO A 62 10.98 34.88 7.39
CA PRO A 62 9.96 35.91 7.49
C PRO A 62 9.67 36.21 8.97
N LYS A 63 9.16 37.40 9.24
CA LYS A 63 8.75 37.79 10.60
C LYS A 63 7.28 37.43 10.80
N GLN A 64 6.91 37.19 12.06
CA GLN A 64 5.52 37.05 12.43
C GLN A 64 4.76 38.38 12.20
N GLY A 65 3.54 38.30 11.65
CA GLY A 65 2.70 39.45 11.40
C GLY A 65 2.06 39.46 10.00
N ARG A 66 1.37 40.55 9.68
CA ARG A 66 0.51 40.66 8.48
C ARG A 66 1.22 40.38 7.14
N ASN A 67 2.51 40.67 7.05
CA ASN A 67 3.33 40.50 5.84
C ASN A 67 4.32 39.32 5.97
N GLY A 68 4.06 38.37 6.86
CA GLY A 68 4.87 37.19 7.10
C GLY A 68 3.99 36.01 7.48
N TYR A 69 4.39 35.24 8.50
CA TYR A 69 3.58 34.13 8.99
C TYR A 69 2.68 34.53 10.15
N GLN A 70 1.54 33.86 10.30
CA GLN A 70 0.60 34.04 11.42
C GLN A 70 0.72 32.92 12.45
N TYR A 71 0.95 31.69 12.00
CA TYR A 71 1.11 30.51 12.84
C TYR A 71 2.57 30.03 12.82
N HIS A 72 2.99 29.47 13.94
CA HIS A 72 4.35 28.96 14.12
C HIS A 72 4.32 27.56 14.71
N ILE A 73 5.13 26.68 14.13
CA ILE A 73 5.36 25.32 14.59
C ILE A 73 6.84 25.18 14.90
N ASP A 74 7.15 24.99 16.19
CA ASP A 74 8.51 24.64 16.63
C ASP A 74 8.74 23.15 16.42
N GLY A 75 9.66 22.80 15.52
CA GLY A 75 10.04 21.42 15.24
C GLY A 75 10.87 20.74 16.33
N LYS A 76 11.24 21.47 17.39
CA LYS A 76 11.98 20.96 18.56
C LYS A 76 13.31 20.29 18.20
N GLY A 77 13.98 20.73 17.14
CA GLY A 77 15.24 20.16 16.64
C GLY A 77 15.10 18.79 15.97
N ARG A 78 13.87 18.36 15.68
CA ARG A 78 13.57 17.07 15.04
C ARG A 78 13.91 17.06 13.56
N VAL A 79 14.01 15.87 13.01
CA VAL A 79 14.13 15.67 11.55
C VAL A 79 12.77 15.88 10.91
N LEU A 80 12.72 16.72 9.87
CA LEU A 80 11.54 16.90 9.02
C LEU A 80 11.80 16.25 7.67
N LEU A 81 10.93 15.29 7.31
CA LEU A 81 10.97 14.58 6.03
C LEU A 81 9.65 14.82 5.27
N PRO A 82 9.65 14.65 3.92
CA PRO A 82 8.40 14.48 3.20
C PRO A 82 7.55 13.38 3.86
N GLY A 83 6.25 13.52 3.83
CA GLY A 83 5.36 12.45 4.26
C GLY A 83 5.63 11.18 3.47
N MET A 84 5.65 10.03 4.15
CA MET A 84 5.88 8.73 3.52
C MET A 84 4.70 8.35 2.64
N ILE A 85 4.99 7.65 1.56
CA ILE A 85 4.00 7.14 0.60
C ILE A 85 4.14 5.64 0.53
N ASP A 86 3.05 4.93 0.81
CA ASP A 86 2.97 3.49 0.58
C ASP A 86 2.53 3.25 -0.87
N ALA A 87 3.42 2.70 -1.69
CA ALA A 87 3.18 2.56 -3.12
C ALA A 87 2.28 1.38 -3.50
N HIS A 88 1.95 0.52 -2.55
CA HIS A 88 1.02 -0.61 -2.72
C HIS A 88 0.41 -0.96 -1.38
N ALA A 89 -0.86 -0.64 -1.21
CA ALA A 89 -1.62 -0.89 0.01
C ALA A 89 -3.09 -1.17 -0.31
N HIS A 90 -3.81 -1.77 0.63
CA HIS A 90 -5.24 -2.01 0.55
C HIS A 90 -5.93 -1.34 1.74
N VAL A 91 -6.37 -0.09 1.56
CA VAL A 91 -6.80 0.80 2.67
C VAL A 91 -7.95 0.22 3.48
N ILE A 92 -9.02 -0.21 2.80
CA ILE A 92 -10.22 -0.72 3.49
C ILE A 92 -9.92 -2.07 4.15
N GLN A 93 -9.17 -2.96 3.47
CA GLN A 93 -8.78 -4.25 4.03
C GLN A 93 -7.87 -4.07 5.25
N THR A 94 -6.94 -3.09 5.22
CA THR A 94 -6.12 -2.72 6.38
C THR A 94 -6.99 -2.30 7.56
N GLY A 95 -7.99 -1.47 7.33
CA GLY A 95 -8.94 -1.08 8.36
C GLY A 95 -9.70 -2.27 8.94
N PHE A 96 -10.16 -3.18 8.08
CA PHE A 96 -10.80 -4.41 8.54
C PHE A 96 -9.86 -5.34 9.31
N ALA A 97 -8.61 -5.50 8.87
CA ALA A 97 -7.63 -6.30 9.59
C ALA A 97 -7.40 -5.77 11.02
N LEU A 98 -7.38 -4.44 11.18
CA LEU A 98 -7.27 -3.79 12.50
C LEU A 98 -8.54 -3.91 13.36
N LEU A 99 -9.72 -4.11 12.73
CA LEU A 99 -11.02 -4.21 13.40
C LEU A 99 -11.48 -5.66 13.63
N THR A 100 -10.85 -6.64 13.00
CA THR A 100 -11.20 -8.06 13.05
C THR A 100 -10.15 -8.87 13.80
N LEU A 101 -10.19 -10.18 13.73
CA LEU A 101 -9.23 -11.06 14.38
C LEU A 101 -7.89 -11.03 13.63
N ASP A 102 -6.85 -10.55 14.28
CA ASP A 102 -5.48 -10.54 13.75
C ASP A 102 -4.71 -11.79 14.25
N LEU A 103 -4.18 -12.58 13.31
CA LEU A 103 -3.33 -13.75 13.53
C LEU A 103 -1.91 -13.55 13.03
N SER A 104 -1.54 -12.33 12.61
CA SER A 104 -0.29 -12.03 11.92
C SER A 104 0.98 -12.29 12.74
N ASP A 105 0.89 -12.27 14.07
CA ASP A 105 1.99 -12.51 15.00
C ASP A 105 1.91 -13.88 15.69
N THR A 106 0.95 -14.75 15.30
CA THR A 106 0.86 -16.10 15.85
C THR A 106 2.01 -16.97 15.37
N VAL A 107 2.59 -17.74 16.32
CA VAL A 107 3.81 -18.52 16.08
C VAL A 107 3.56 -20.03 15.96
N SER A 108 2.33 -20.47 16.23
CA SER A 108 1.91 -21.87 16.11
C SER A 108 0.41 -21.97 15.85
N LEU A 109 -0.03 -23.14 15.39
CA LEU A 109 -1.45 -23.46 15.24
C LEU A 109 -2.20 -23.35 16.59
N ASP A 110 -1.60 -23.84 17.67
CA ASP A 110 -2.25 -23.80 18.99
C ASP A 110 -2.40 -22.36 19.51
N ASP A 111 -1.41 -21.50 19.28
CA ASP A 111 -1.52 -20.06 19.59
C ASP A 111 -2.66 -19.40 18.78
N ALA A 112 -2.73 -19.71 17.49
CA ALA A 112 -3.81 -19.21 16.65
C ALA A 112 -5.19 -19.69 17.12
N LEU A 113 -5.36 -20.99 17.41
CA LEU A 113 -6.62 -21.56 17.88
C LEU A 113 -7.05 -20.99 19.24
N ASP A 114 -6.13 -20.78 20.16
CA ASP A 114 -6.41 -20.13 21.45
C ASP A 114 -6.91 -18.68 21.23
N ARG A 115 -6.25 -17.92 20.36
CA ARG A 115 -6.65 -16.55 20.01
C ARG A 115 -8.03 -16.51 19.33
N ILE A 116 -8.29 -17.41 18.36
CA ILE A 116 -9.59 -17.53 17.69
C ILE A 116 -10.69 -17.82 18.71
N GLY A 117 -10.49 -18.79 19.59
CA GLY A 117 -11.46 -19.15 20.61
C GLY A 117 -11.72 -18.02 21.61
N LYS A 118 -10.68 -17.29 22.05
CA LYS A 118 -10.81 -16.11 22.92
C LYS A 118 -11.62 -15.00 22.23
N PHE A 119 -11.28 -14.72 20.97
CA PHE A 119 -11.99 -13.70 20.19
C PHE A 119 -13.46 -14.06 20.00
N ALA A 120 -13.77 -15.30 19.65
CA ALA A 120 -15.13 -15.77 19.46
C ALA A 120 -15.98 -15.67 20.74
N ARG A 121 -15.39 -15.96 21.90
CA ARG A 121 -16.05 -15.81 23.21
C ARG A 121 -16.27 -14.35 23.61
N ALA A 122 -15.33 -13.47 23.26
CA ALA A 122 -15.43 -12.03 23.54
C ALA A 122 -16.47 -11.32 22.65
N HIS A 123 -16.83 -11.91 21.50
CA HIS A 123 -17.77 -11.33 20.54
C HIS A 123 -18.93 -12.30 20.23
N PRO A 124 -19.81 -12.60 21.20
CA PRO A 124 -20.89 -13.56 21.03
C PRO A 124 -21.98 -13.10 20.05
N ASP A 125 -22.08 -11.81 19.83
CA ASP A 125 -23.04 -11.14 18.95
C ASP A 125 -22.65 -11.16 17.46
N ARG A 126 -21.40 -11.52 17.14
CA ARG A 126 -20.96 -11.60 15.75
C ARG A 126 -21.46 -12.90 15.10
N PRO A 127 -22.22 -12.82 13.99
CA PRO A 127 -22.74 -14.01 13.31
C PRO A 127 -21.66 -14.83 12.59
N TRP A 128 -20.54 -14.20 12.24
CA TRP A 128 -19.34 -14.79 11.67
C TRP A 128 -18.11 -14.34 12.46
N ILE A 129 -17.15 -15.24 12.60
CA ILE A 129 -15.79 -14.88 13.03
C ILE A 129 -14.95 -14.68 11.78
N ILE A 130 -14.52 -13.45 11.59
CA ILE A 130 -13.70 -13.04 10.44
C ILE A 130 -12.36 -12.55 10.97
N GLY A 131 -11.30 -12.84 10.26
CA GLY A 131 -9.95 -12.41 10.59
C GLY A 131 -8.97 -12.72 9.48
N SER A 132 -7.70 -12.39 9.71
CA SER A 132 -6.65 -12.59 8.73
C SER A 132 -5.27 -12.82 9.39
N GLY A 133 -4.28 -13.10 8.57
CA GLY A 133 -2.88 -13.12 9.00
C GLY A 133 -2.34 -14.49 9.39
N TRP A 134 -3.10 -15.59 9.20
CA TRP A 134 -2.55 -16.92 9.48
C TRP A 134 -1.51 -17.35 8.43
N SER A 135 -0.51 -18.15 8.85
CA SER A 135 0.49 -18.69 7.96
C SER A 135 0.99 -20.04 8.46
N GLN A 136 0.69 -21.11 7.73
CA GLN A 136 1.18 -22.47 8.05
C GLN A 136 2.71 -22.55 7.94
N ASP A 137 3.33 -21.72 7.12
CA ASP A 137 4.80 -21.69 6.99
C ASP A 137 5.44 -21.08 8.24
N ARG A 138 4.88 -19.97 8.77
CA ARG A 138 5.31 -19.38 10.06
C ARG A 138 5.11 -20.35 11.22
N TRP A 139 4.06 -21.17 11.18
CA TRP A 139 3.78 -22.19 12.19
C TRP A 139 4.58 -23.49 12.00
N HIS A 140 5.40 -23.59 10.96
CA HIS A 140 6.21 -24.77 10.62
C HIS A 140 5.40 -26.07 10.51
N MET A 141 4.16 -25.98 10.01
CA MET A 141 3.25 -27.13 9.97
C MET A 141 3.58 -28.14 8.88
N GLY A 142 4.21 -27.74 7.78
CA GLY A 142 4.45 -28.60 6.62
C GLY A 142 3.18 -29.03 5.85
N ARG A 143 1.99 -28.55 6.28
CA ARG A 143 0.68 -28.78 5.66
C ARG A 143 -0.24 -27.58 5.85
N LEU A 144 -1.32 -27.53 5.11
CA LEU A 144 -2.40 -26.56 5.36
C LEU A 144 -3.19 -26.94 6.62
N PRO A 145 -3.79 -25.97 7.33
CA PRO A 145 -4.72 -26.23 8.43
C PRO A 145 -6.07 -26.76 7.90
N THR A 146 -6.88 -27.36 8.79
CA THR A 146 -8.13 -28.00 8.40
C THR A 146 -9.36 -27.37 9.09
N ALA A 147 -10.54 -27.57 8.52
CA ALA A 147 -11.81 -27.15 9.12
C ALA A 147 -12.02 -27.74 10.52
N ALA A 148 -11.63 -29.01 10.72
CA ALA A 148 -11.76 -29.69 12.00
C ALA A 148 -10.98 -29.04 13.15
N GLU A 149 -9.88 -28.35 12.84
CA GLU A 149 -9.09 -27.61 13.83
C GLU A 149 -9.86 -26.36 14.30
N LEU A 150 -10.54 -25.66 13.42
CA LEU A 150 -11.42 -24.53 13.77
C LEU A 150 -12.67 -25.00 14.51
N ASP A 151 -13.29 -26.11 14.10
CA ASP A 151 -14.49 -26.66 14.72
C ASP A 151 -14.29 -26.99 16.21
N ARG A 152 -13.05 -27.32 16.62
CA ARG A 152 -12.72 -27.57 18.04
C ARG A 152 -12.89 -26.33 18.92
N VAL A 153 -12.69 -25.13 18.38
CA VAL A 153 -12.67 -23.86 19.15
C VAL A 153 -13.89 -22.97 18.86
N VAL A 154 -14.51 -23.12 17.68
CA VAL A 154 -15.74 -22.41 17.28
C VAL A 154 -16.65 -23.36 16.49
N PRO A 155 -17.40 -24.24 17.18
CA PRO A 155 -18.26 -25.23 16.51
C PRO A 155 -19.62 -24.67 16.06
N ASP A 156 -20.05 -23.55 16.61
CA ASP A 156 -21.43 -23.04 16.56
C ASP A 156 -21.65 -21.95 15.51
N ARG A 157 -20.59 -21.36 14.98
CA ARG A 157 -20.67 -20.22 14.05
C ARG A 157 -19.68 -20.38 12.89
N PRO A 158 -19.99 -19.83 11.71
CA PRO A 158 -19.04 -19.76 10.61
C PRO A 158 -17.78 -18.98 10.99
N VAL A 159 -16.63 -19.55 10.62
CA VAL A 159 -15.29 -18.92 10.75
C VAL A 159 -14.68 -18.83 9.36
N TRP A 160 -14.23 -17.63 8.99
CA TRP A 160 -13.50 -17.36 7.77
C TRP A 160 -12.26 -16.53 8.08
N LEU A 161 -11.09 -17.08 7.83
CA LEU A 161 -9.81 -16.48 8.16
C LEU A 161 -8.94 -16.44 6.91
N GLU A 162 -8.58 -15.25 6.47
CA GLU A 162 -7.73 -15.06 5.30
C GLU A 162 -6.25 -15.30 5.67
N ARG A 163 -5.52 -15.96 4.76
CA ARG A 163 -4.08 -16.16 4.90
C ARG A 163 -3.35 -14.82 4.89
N ALA A 164 -2.14 -14.79 5.43
CA ALA A 164 -1.32 -13.57 5.50
C ALA A 164 -1.12 -12.88 4.14
N ASP A 165 -1.10 -13.63 3.05
CA ASP A 165 -0.97 -13.13 1.68
C ASP A 165 -2.31 -12.89 0.95
N PHE A 166 -3.44 -13.12 1.61
CA PHE A 166 -4.80 -12.99 1.07
C PHE A 166 -5.13 -13.86 -0.16
N HIS A 167 -4.23 -14.77 -0.52
CA HIS A 167 -4.45 -15.72 -1.61
C HIS A 167 -5.09 -17.06 -1.18
N ALA A 168 -5.39 -17.24 0.09
CA ALA A 168 -6.11 -18.39 0.61
C ALA A 168 -6.94 -18.02 1.82
N GLY A 169 -8.04 -18.76 2.03
CA GLY A 169 -8.88 -18.61 3.20
C GLY A 169 -9.10 -19.95 3.91
N TRP A 170 -9.18 -19.91 5.24
CA TRP A 170 -9.38 -21.06 6.11
C TRP A 170 -10.80 -20.98 6.73
N ALA A 171 -11.63 -21.93 6.33
CA ALA A 171 -13.04 -22.06 6.72
C ALA A 171 -13.23 -23.21 7.71
N ASN A 172 -14.11 -23.05 8.69
CA ASN A 172 -14.64 -24.16 9.47
C ASN A 172 -15.81 -24.86 8.74
N SER A 173 -16.28 -25.98 9.28
CA SER A 173 -17.40 -26.73 8.69
C SER A 173 -18.68 -25.90 8.54
N ALA A 174 -18.96 -24.99 9.48
CA ALA A 174 -20.12 -24.10 9.40
C ALA A 174 -20.02 -23.09 8.25
N ALA A 175 -18.82 -22.54 7.99
CA ALA A 175 -18.58 -21.63 6.88
C ALA A 175 -18.65 -22.34 5.51
N LEU A 176 -18.04 -23.53 5.39
CA LEU A 176 -18.15 -24.36 4.19
C LEU A 176 -19.62 -24.69 3.86
N LYS A 177 -20.40 -25.06 4.88
CA LYS A 177 -21.86 -25.32 4.75
C LYS A 177 -22.61 -24.06 4.32
N ALA A 178 -22.32 -22.91 4.92
CA ALA A 178 -22.97 -21.64 4.56
C ALA A 178 -22.67 -21.23 3.10
N ALA A 179 -21.46 -21.55 2.61
CA ALA A 179 -21.04 -21.30 1.24
C ALA A 179 -21.50 -22.39 0.23
N GLY A 180 -22.11 -23.49 0.71
CA GLY A 180 -22.52 -24.61 -0.15
C GLY A 180 -21.34 -25.40 -0.74
N VAL A 181 -20.15 -25.33 -0.11
CA VAL A 181 -18.95 -26.05 -0.57
C VAL A 181 -18.99 -27.47 -0.03
N THR A 182 -18.99 -28.46 -0.94
CA THR A 182 -19.17 -29.89 -0.66
C THR A 182 -18.13 -30.74 -1.42
N ALA A 183 -18.16 -32.06 -1.21
CA ALA A 183 -17.35 -33.00 -1.97
C ALA A 183 -17.59 -32.90 -3.49
N ALA A 184 -18.81 -32.56 -3.91
CA ALA A 184 -19.19 -32.42 -5.32
C ALA A 184 -18.80 -31.07 -5.94
N THR A 185 -18.39 -30.08 -5.14
CA THR A 185 -18.03 -28.75 -5.64
C THR A 185 -16.75 -28.84 -6.45
N VAL A 186 -16.76 -28.36 -7.69
CA VAL A 186 -15.57 -28.32 -8.57
C VAL A 186 -14.76 -27.07 -8.28
N SER A 187 -13.44 -27.19 -8.24
CA SER A 187 -12.55 -26.02 -8.15
C SER A 187 -12.73 -25.13 -9.37
N PRO A 188 -12.91 -23.82 -9.19
CA PRO A 188 -13.02 -22.89 -10.32
C PRO A 188 -11.68 -22.75 -11.04
N GLN A 189 -11.71 -22.21 -12.25
CA GLN A 189 -10.49 -21.84 -12.97
C GLN A 189 -9.74 -20.77 -12.16
N GLY A 190 -8.44 -20.92 -12.01
CA GLY A 190 -7.61 -20.02 -11.21
C GLY A 190 -7.80 -20.16 -9.71
N GLY A 191 -8.36 -21.29 -9.22
CA GLY A 191 -8.51 -21.54 -7.78
C GLY A 191 -8.48 -23.02 -7.44
N ALA A 192 -8.23 -23.34 -6.17
CA ALA A 192 -8.17 -24.73 -5.68
C ALA A 192 -8.91 -24.87 -4.34
N ILE A 193 -9.64 -25.98 -4.20
CA ILE A 193 -10.23 -26.43 -2.93
C ILE A 193 -9.34 -27.54 -2.36
N ASP A 194 -8.72 -27.29 -1.21
CA ASP A 194 -7.96 -28.32 -0.50
C ASP A 194 -8.89 -29.44 -0.01
N ARG A 195 -8.46 -30.71 -0.15
CA ARG A 195 -9.33 -31.86 0.09
C ARG A 195 -8.66 -32.91 0.95
N LEU A 196 -9.47 -33.54 1.78
CA LEU A 196 -9.14 -34.74 2.52
C LEU A 196 -9.06 -35.97 1.58
N PRO A 197 -8.46 -37.10 2.02
CA PRO A 197 -8.42 -38.33 1.22
C PRO A 197 -9.78 -38.89 0.78
N ASP A 198 -10.85 -38.56 1.48
CA ASP A 198 -12.24 -38.91 1.17
C ASP A 198 -12.94 -37.90 0.23
N HIS A 199 -12.16 -36.99 -0.36
CA HIS A 199 -12.60 -35.90 -1.24
C HIS A 199 -13.46 -34.81 -0.59
N GLN A 200 -13.70 -34.85 0.73
CA GLN A 200 -14.36 -33.74 1.43
C GLN A 200 -13.46 -32.50 1.40
N PRO A 201 -14.03 -31.27 1.38
CA PRO A 201 -13.26 -30.04 1.55
C PRO A 201 -12.52 -30.07 2.89
N ALA A 202 -11.20 -29.90 2.85
CA ALA A 202 -10.37 -29.93 4.06
C ALA A 202 -10.51 -28.67 4.92
N GLY A 203 -10.90 -27.54 4.31
CA GLY A 203 -11.10 -26.27 4.99
C GLY A 203 -10.39 -25.09 4.35
N VAL A 204 -9.31 -25.31 3.60
CA VAL A 204 -8.62 -24.22 2.91
C VAL A 204 -9.08 -24.13 1.46
N LEU A 205 -9.35 -22.89 1.02
CA LEU A 205 -9.70 -22.54 -0.35
C LEU A 205 -8.70 -21.50 -0.84
N ILE A 206 -8.19 -21.68 -2.08
CA ILE A 206 -7.08 -20.91 -2.63
C ILE A 206 -7.58 -20.11 -3.83
N ASP A 207 -7.14 -18.86 -3.94
CA ASP A 207 -7.43 -17.90 -5.01
C ASP A 207 -8.95 -17.85 -5.33
N HIS A 208 -9.38 -17.98 -6.57
CA HIS A 208 -10.82 -17.90 -6.94
C HIS A 208 -11.72 -18.91 -6.20
N ALA A 209 -11.18 -19.96 -5.61
CA ALA A 209 -12.00 -20.83 -4.76
C ALA A 209 -12.35 -20.17 -3.42
N ALA A 210 -11.49 -19.29 -2.88
CA ALA A 210 -11.75 -18.53 -1.67
C ALA A 210 -12.99 -17.63 -1.81
N ASP A 211 -13.24 -17.08 -3.00
CA ASP A 211 -14.41 -16.27 -3.31
C ASP A 211 -15.74 -16.99 -3.02
N MET A 212 -15.76 -18.32 -3.06
CA MET A 212 -16.98 -19.09 -2.78
C MET A 212 -17.44 -18.90 -1.34
N VAL A 213 -16.50 -18.86 -0.39
CA VAL A 213 -16.82 -18.61 1.03
C VAL A 213 -16.95 -17.11 1.30
N ALA A 214 -16.09 -16.28 0.72
CA ALA A 214 -16.14 -14.82 0.88
C ALA A 214 -17.52 -14.25 0.49
N ARG A 215 -18.15 -14.76 -0.56
CA ARG A 215 -19.54 -14.36 -0.95
C ARG A 215 -20.62 -14.76 0.03
N ALA A 216 -20.38 -15.75 0.90
CA ALA A 216 -21.31 -16.17 1.94
C ALA A 216 -21.15 -15.33 3.23
N VAL A 217 -20.06 -14.62 3.38
CA VAL A 217 -19.84 -13.66 4.47
C VAL A 217 -20.89 -12.54 4.35
N PRO A 218 -21.52 -12.10 5.46
CA PRO A 218 -22.51 -11.04 5.42
C PRO A 218 -21.99 -9.78 4.73
N ILE A 219 -22.84 -9.19 3.89
CA ILE A 219 -22.50 -7.98 3.12
C ILE A 219 -22.08 -6.85 4.07
N THR A 220 -20.93 -6.28 3.82
CA THR A 220 -20.39 -5.13 4.54
C THR A 220 -21.25 -3.89 4.30
N LYS A 221 -21.66 -3.22 5.36
CA LYS A 221 -22.46 -1.98 5.28
C LYS A 221 -21.57 -0.78 5.02
N ALA A 222 -22.12 0.27 4.43
CA ALA A 222 -21.39 1.51 4.15
C ALA A 222 -20.69 2.09 5.40
N ARG A 223 -21.34 2.06 6.56
CA ARG A 223 -20.76 2.51 7.83
C ARG A 223 -19.54 1.69 8.29
N ASP A 224 -19.50 0.41 7.90
CA ASP A 224 -18.39 -0.48 8.29
C ASP A 224 -17.16 -0.16 7.42
N LEU A 225 -17.38 0.18 6.13
CA LEU A 225 -16.34 0.71 5.25
C LEU A 225 -15.81 2.07 5.74
N ASP A 226 -16.72 2.96 6.20
CA ASP A 226 -16.33 4.27 6.73
C ASP A 226 -15.49 4.12 8.03
N LEU A 227 -15.85 3.17 8.89
CA LEU A 227 -15.09 2.85 10.10
C LEU A 227 -13.73 2.23 9.75
N ALA A 228 -13.68 1.32 8.78
CA ALA A 228 -12.45 0.71 8.31
C ALA A 228 -11.49 1.78 7.75
N LEU A 229 -12.00 2.69 6.91
CA LEU A 229 -11.23 3.81 6.39
C LEU A 229 -10.62 4.65 7.52
N ALA A 230 -11.44 5.11 8.46
CA ALA A 230 -10.97 5.95 9.57
C ALA A 230 -9.92 5.24 10.44
N THR A 231 -10.07 3.92 10.62
CA THR A 231 -9.12 3.10 11.39
C THR A 231 -7.79 2.95 10.67
N ALA A 232 -7.82 2.70 9.35
CA ALA A 232 -6.62 2.63 8.52
C ALA A 232 -5.90 3.98 8.48
N GLU A 233 -6.60 5.09 8.25
CA GLU A 233 -6.02 6.43 8.23
C GLU A 233 -5.29 6.77 9.55
N ALA A 234 -5.87 6.41 10.69
CA ALA A 234 -5.25 6.63 11.99
C ALA A 234 -3.96 5.81 12.16
N ASP A 235 -3.92 4.56 11.67
CA ASP A 235 -2.71 3.72 11.71
C ASP A 235 -1.64 4.24 10.77
N PHE A 236 -1.98 4.60 9.55
CA PHE A 236 -1.07 5.20 8.57
C PHE A 236 -0.46 6.50 9.09
N ALA A 237 -1.29 7.42 9.61
CA ALA A 237 -0.83 8.70 10.14
C ALA A 237 0.16 8.52 11.30
N ARG A 238 -0.08 7.57 12.21
CA ARG A 238 0.83 7.24 13.32
C ARG A 238 2.21 6.77 12.85
N ARG A 239 2.29 6.19 11.66
CA ARG A 239 3.54 5.68 11.04
C ARG A 239 4.22 6.69 10.11
N GLY A 240 3.60 7.86 9.92
CA GLY A 240 4.12 8.90 9.04
C GLY A 240 3.73 8.76 7.58
N ILE A 241 2.79 7.87 7.26
CA ILE A 241 2.27 7.69 5.90
C ILE A 241 1.22 8.77 5.64
N THR A 242 1.42 9.55 4.60
CA THR A 242 0.54 10.66 4.18
C THR A 242 -0.24 10.36 2.91
N ALA A 243 0.26 9.40 2.13
CA ALA A 243 -0.38 8.97 0.89
C ALA A 243 -0.20 7.47 0.66
N VAL A 244 -1.15 6.86 -0.05
CA VAL A 244 -1.08 5.46 -0.47
C VAL A 244 -1.49 5.32 -1.93
N ALA A 245 -0.95 4.31 -2.61
CA ALA A 245 -1.56 3.74 -3.81
C ALA A 245 -2.46 2.59 -3.36
N ASP A 246 -3.77 2.82 -3.38
CA ASP A 246 -4.78 1.82 -2.97
C ASP A 246 -5.05 0.87 -4.12
N MET A 247 -4.57 -0.35 -4.00
CA MET A 247 -4.67 -1.40 -5.01
C MET A 247 -5.97 -2.19 -4.84
N GLY A 248 -6.65 -2.43 -5.95
CA GLY A 248 -7.91 -3.19 -5.96
C GLY A 248 -9.12 -2.42 -5.40
N THR A 249 -9.14 -1.09 -5.56
CA THR A 249 -10.28 -0.26 -5.14
C THR A 249 -11.58 -0.75 -5.77
N SER A 250 -12.51 -1.23 -4.95
CA SER A 250 -13.86 -1.57 -5.38
C SER A 250 -14.76 -0.32 -5.49
N LEU A 251 -15.92 -0.45 -6.12
CA LEU A 251 -16.91 0.64 -6.12
C LEU A 251 -17.35 1.00 -4.69
N GLY A 252 -17.45 0.01 -3.79
CA GLY A 252 -17.80 0.23 -2.38
C GLY A 252 -16.75 1.07 -1.65
N ASP A 253 -15.47 0.75 -1.84
CA ASP A 253 -14.33 1.46 -1.25
C ASP A 253 -14.26 2.89 -1.79
N TRP A 254 -14.36 3.05 -3.12
CA TRP A 254 -14.44 4.36 -3.75
C TRP A 254 -15.55 5.24 -3.16
N MET A 255 -16.74 4.67 -2.94
CA MET A 255 -17.85 5.41 -2.34
C MET A 255 -17.58 5.76 -0.87
N ALA A 256 -16.83 4.94 -0.11
CA ALA A 256 -16.39 5.28 1.24
C ALA A 256 -15.38 6.45 1.21
N PHE A 257 -14.39 6.41 0.32
CA PHE A 257 -13.43 7.51 0.12
C PHE A 257 -14.14 8.81 -0.26
N ARG A 258 -15.14 8.73 -1.15
CA ARG A 258 -15.96 9.87 -1.56
C ARG A 258 -16.75 10.45 -0.40
N ARG A 259 -17.43 9.62 0.42
CA ARG A 259 -18.18 10.09 1.59
C ARG A 259 -17.26 10.79 2.60
N ALA A 260 -16.08 10.24 2.84
CA ALA A 260 -15.08 10.87 3.71
C ALA A 260 -14.63 12.23 3.14
N GLY A 261 -14.37 12.30 1.83
CA GLY A 261 -13.99 13.54 1.16
C GLY A 261 -15.10 14.60 1.18
N ASP A 262 -16.33 14.21 0.85
CA ASP A 262 -17.51 15.09 0.88
C ASP A 262 -17.79 15.61 2.31
N GLY A 263 -17.52 14.78 3.33
CA GLY A 263 -17.61 15.13 4.74
C GLY A 263 -16.40 15.91 5.30
N ASN A 264 -15.39 16.20 4.48
CA ASN A 264 -14.12 16.84 4.88
C ASN A 264 -13.37 16.12 6.00
N HIS A 265 -13.43 14.80 6.01
CA HIS A 265 -12.72 13.93 6.96
C HIS A 265 -11.93 12.80 6.26
N LEU A 266 -11.53 13.01 5.02
CA LEU A 266 -10.49 12.22 4.36
C LEU A 266 -9.14 12.85 4.72
N TYR A 267 -8.36 12.20 5.59
CA TYR A 267 -7.17 12.79 6.20
C TYR A 267 -5.87 12.43 5.49
N MET A 268 -5.88 11.44 4.62
CA MET A 268 -4.74 11.03 3.81
C MET A 268 -4.96 11.26 2.32
N ARG A 269 -3.95 10.97 1.49
CA ARG A 269 -4.08 10.96 0.04
C ARG A 269 -4.17 9.55 -0.48
N ILE A 270 -5.12 9.30 -1.38
CA ILE A 270 -5.38 7.99 -1.98
C ILE A 270 -5.26 8.11 -3.50
N MET A 271 -4.27 7.42 -4.05
CA MET A 271 -4.11 7.14 -5.47
C MET A 271 -4.78 5.79 -5.73
N ALA A 272 -6.06 5.80 -6.10
CA ALA A 272 -6.85 4.60 -6.27
C ALA A 272 -6.58 3.90 -7.60
N TYR A 273 -6.43 2.58 -7.56
CA TYR A 273 -6.35 1.67 -8.70
C TYR A 273 -7.53 0.70 -8.63
N ALA A 274 -8.44 0.83 -9.57
CA ALA A 274 -9.69 0.05 -9.57
C ALA A 274 -9.43 -1.46 -9.67
N MET A 275 -10.24 -2.26 -8.99
CA MET A 275 -10.20 -3.73 -9.06
C MET A 275 -10.71 -4.23 -10.42
N GLY A 276 -9.82 -4.34 -11.40
CA GLY A 276 -10.14 -4.75 -12.75
C GLY A 276 -10.90 -3.69 -13.57
N THR A 277 -11.13 -4.02 -14.85
CA THR A 277 -11.69 -3.08 -15.82
C THR A 277 -13.17 -2.76 -15.61
N GLU A 278 -13.92 -3.60 -14.91
CA GLU A 278 -15.34 -3.34 -14.59
C GLU A 278 -15.46 -2.25 -13.54
N ALA A 279 -14.71 -2.36 -12.43
CA ALA A 279 -14.68 -1.30 -11.40
C ALA A 279 -14.08 0.00 -11.97
N MET A 280 -13.05 -0.10 -12.81
CA MET A 280 -12.47 1.04 -13.53
C MET A 280 -13.54 1.81 -14.32
N ALA A 281 -14.33 1.12 -15.11
CA ALA A 281 -15.40 1.72 -15.90
C ALA A 281 -16.54 2.29 -15.02
N ALA A 282 -16.87 1.61 -13.93
CA ALA A 282 -17.93 2.05 -13.01
C ALA A 282 -17.53 3.31 -12.21
N ILE A 283 -16.25 3.46 -11.87
CA ILE A 283 -15.73 4.59 -11.06
C ILE A 283 -15.37 5.79 -11.94
N GLY A 284 -14.56 5.60 -12.96
CA GLY A 284 -13.96 6.67 -13.74
C GLY A 284 -14.55 6.85 -15.15
N GLY A 285 -15.30 5.85 -15.65
CA GLY A 285 -15.87 5.90 -17.00
C GLY A 285 -14.81 5.81 -18.09
N SER A 286 -14.75 6.84 -18.94
CA SER A 286 -13.85 6.89 -20.10
C SER A 286 -12.46 7.47 -19.81
N GLY A 287 -12.07 7.63 -18.54
CA GLY A 287 -10.74 8.13 -18.18
C GLY A 287 -10.55 8.33 -16.69
N PRO A 288 -9.29 8.54 -16.26
CA PRO A 288 -8.97 8.80 -14.87
C PRO A 288 -9.71 10.02 -14.32
N THR A 289 -10.12 9.98 -13.05
CA THR A 289 -10.73 11.14 -12.41
C THR A 289 -9.70 12.29 -12.25
N PRO A 290 -10.13 13.55 -12.21
CA PRO A 290 -9.27 14.60 -11.69
C PRO A 290 -8.94 14.33 -10.22
N TRP A 291 -7.93 15.04 -9.69
CA TRP A 291 -7.71 15.09 -8.25
C TRP A 291 -8.88 15.79 -7.55
N LEU A 292 -9.42 15.14 -6.52
CA LEU A 292 -10.56 15.61 -5.72
C LEU A 292 -10.06 16.01 -4.31
N TYR A 293 -10.88 16.82 -3.60
CA TYR A 293 -10.69 17.15 -2.17
C TYR A 293 -9.30 17.70 -1.84
N ALA A 294 -8.88 18.76 -2.53
CA ALA A 294 -7.55 19.36 -2.36
C ALA A 294 -6.41 18.32 -2.56
N ASP A 295 -6.49 17.59 -3.67
CA ASP A 295 -5.56 16.55 -4.09
C ASP A 295 -5.49 15.33 -3.11
N ARG A 296 -6.62 14.98 -2.45
CA ARG A 296 -6.66 13.84 -1.52
C ARG A 296 -7.14 12.53 -2.15
N LEU A 297 -7.87 12.58 -3.26
CA LEU A 297 -8.41 11.38 -3.90
C LEU A 297 -8.32 11.48 -5.41
N ARG A 298 -7.81 10.44 -6.05
CA ARG A 298 -7.84 10.27 -7.50
C ARG A 298 -7.92 8.80 -7.86
N MET A 299 -8.83 8.43 -8.76
CA MET A 299 -8.77 7.13 -9.42
C MET A 299 -7.97 7.30 -10.70
N GLY A 300 -6.73 6.81 -10.69
CA GLY A 300 -5.74 7.03 -11.74
C GLY A 300 -5.46 5.81 -12.60
N GLY A 301 -5.76 4.60 -12.09
CA GLY A 301 -5.35 3.37 -12.74
C GLY A 301 -6.27 2.20 -12.48
N VAL A 302 -5.84 1.05 -12.98
CA VAL A 302 -6.47 -0.26 -12.76
C VAL A 302 -5.43 -1.24 -12.25
N GLN A 303 -5.79 -2.06 -11.27
CA GLN A 303 -5.03 -3.23 -10.86
C GLN A 303 -5.56 -4.48 -11.55
N LEU A 304 -4.65 -5.31 -12.04
CA LEU A 304 -4.91 -6.64 -12.58
C LEU A 304 -4.01 -7.65 -11.88
N LEU A 305 -4.52 -8.81 -11.53
CA LEU A 305 -3.74 -9.91 -10.97
C LEU A 305 -3.42 -10.90 -12.10
N LEU A 306 -2.16 -11.20 -12.36
CA LEU A 306 -1.77 -12.15 -13.40
C LEU A 306 -1.60 -13.56 -12.87
N ASP A 307 -1.10 -13.70 -11.65
CA ASP A 307 -0.93 -14.99 -10.98
C ASP A 307 -1.22 -14.87 -9.46
N GLY A 308 -1.03 -15.96 -8.74
CA GLY A 308 -1.22 -16.00 -7.29
C GLY A 308 0.11 -15.94 -6.52
N ALA A 309 0.03 -16.07 -5.17
CA ALA A 309 1.19 -15.93 -4.30
C ALA A 309 2.14 -17.12 -4.32
N LEU A 310 3.43 -16.85 -4.03
CA LEU A 310 4.48 -17.88 -3.90
C LEU A 310 4.18 -18.84 -2.75
N GLY A 311 3.66 -18.34 -1.63
CA GLY A 311 3.35 -19.11 -0.42
C GLY A 311 2.30 -20.20 -0.63
N SER A 312 1.23 -19.90 -1.35
CA SER A 312 0.16 -20.85 -1.71
C SER A 312 0.49 -21.71 -2.94
N ARG A 313 1.65 -21.49 -3.58
CA ARG A 313 2.08 -22.06 -4.86
C ARG A 313 1.17 -21.69 -6.03
N GLY A 314 0.54 -20.52 -5.95
CA GLY A 314 -0.23 -19.89 -7.03
C GLY A 314 0.66 -19.16 -8.03
N ALA A 315 1.83 -18.68 -7.61
CA ALA A 315 2.76 -17.93 -8.46
C ALA A 315 3.18 -18.74 -9.69
N TRP A 316 3.01 -18.14 -10.87
CA TRP A 316 3.25 -18.81 -12.15
C TRP A 316 4.72 -18.82 -12.52
N LEU A 317 5.34 -19.98 -12.38
CA LEU A 317 6.77 -20.20 -12.58
C LEU A 317 7.05 -20.84 -13.94
N LYS A 318 8.25 -20.59 -14.50
CA LYS A 318 8.76 -21.23 -15.71
C LYS A 318 9.05 -22.72 -15.50
N LEU A 319 9.45 -23.10 -14.29
CA LEU A 319 9.73 -24.46 -13.89
C LEU A 319 8.90 -24.82 -12.67
N PRO A 320 8.59 -26.11 -12.42
CA PRO A 320 7.85 -26.55 -11.24
C PRO A 320 8.49 -26.06 -9.94
N TYR A 321 7.68 -25.93 -8.89
CA TYR A 321 8.15 -25.66 -7.54
C TYR A 321 9.17 -26.70 -7.09
N SER A 322 10.24 -26.29 -6.42
CA SER A 322 11.30 -27.21 -5.98
C SER A 322 10.82 -28.20 -4.94
N ASP A 323 9.88 -27.80 -4.09
CA ASP A 323 9.26 -28.61 -3.06
C ASP A 323 7.96 -29.30 -3.51
N GLN A 324 7.49 -29.05 -4.74
CA GLN A 324 6.30 -29.67 -5.30
C GLN A 324 6.39 -29.75 -6.84
N SER A 325 7.03 -30.78 -7.33
CA SER A 325 7.32 -30.95 -8.78
C SER A 325 6.07 -31.14 -9.67
N GLY A 326 4.89 -31.32 -9.08
CA GLY A 326 3.63 -31.49 -9.81
C GLY A 326 2.96 -30.20 -10.26
N THR A 327 3.47 -29.03 -9.88
CA THR A 327 2.89 -27.73 -10.23
C THR A 327 3.96 -26.67 -10.47
N SER A 328 3.65 -25.74 -11.36
CA SER A 328 4.40 -24.49 -11.59
C SER A 328 3.53 -23.25 -11.35
N GLY A 329 2.45 -23.37 -10.57
CA GLY A 329 1.45 -22.33 -10.44
C GLY A 329 0.55 -22.21 -11.67
N THR A 330 -0.33 -21.21 -11.66
CA THR A 330 -1.34 -21.06 -12.73
C THR A 330 -1.60 -19.57 -12.96
N PRO A 331 -1.61 -19.11 -14.25
CA PRO A 331 -2.02 -17.75 -14.53
C PRO A 331 -3.53 -17.60 -14.31
N LEU A 332 -3.97 -16.44 -13.82
CA LEU A 332 -5.39 -16.09 -13.69
C LEU A 332 -6.02 -15.70 -15.05
N TRP A 333 -5.18 -15.22 -15.96
CA TRP A 333 -5.56 -14.83 -17.33
C TRP A 333 -4.65 -15.48 -18.36
N SER A 334 -5.16 -15.80 -19.52
CA SER A 334 -4.33 -16.10 -20.69
C SER A 334 -3.59 -14.83 -21.16
N GLU A 335 -2.46 -14.97 -21.85
CA GLU A 335 -1.69 -13.86 -22.42
C GLU A 335 -2.57 -12.93 -23.27
N THR A 336 -3.47 -13.48 -24.09
CA THR A 336 -4.41 -12.71 -24.91
C THR A 336 -5.42 -11.93 -24.06
N GLN A 337 -5.95 -12.54 -22.99
CA GLN A 337 -6.88 -11.85 -22.09
C GLN A 337 -6.18 -10.72 -21.34
N LEU A 338 -4.99 -10.95 -20.80
CA LEU A 338 -4.17 -9.92 -20.17
C LEU A 338 -3.95 -8.75 -21.12
N GLY A 339 -3.47 -9.01 -22.35
CA GLY A 339 -3.23 -7.98 -23.36
C GLY A 339 -4.48 -7.17 -23.69
N ASN A 340 -5.65 -7.81 -23.77
CA ASN A 340 -6.93 -7.13 -24.01
C ASN A 340 -7.34 -6.24 -22.84
N LEU A 341 -7.19 -6.70 -21.58
CA LEU A 341 -7.52 -5.93 -20.39
C LEU A 341 -6.60 -4.71 -20.24
N MET A 342 -5.29 -4.92 -20.43
CA MET A 342 -4.30 -3.84 -20.40
C MET A 342 -4.51 -2.82 -21.51
N SER A 343 -4.79 -3.30 -22.75
CA SER A 343 -5.10 -2.45 -23.90
C SER A 343 -6.36 -1.61 -23.66
N ARG A 344 -7.41 -2.20 -23.09
CA ARG A 344 -8.65 -1.48 -22.73
C ARG A 344 -8.36 -0.31 -21.76
N ALA A 345 -7.62 -0.56 -20.69
CA ALA A 345 -7.28 0.47 -19.73
C ALA A 345 -6.37 1.56 -20.34
N ALA A 346 -5.36 1.16 -21.11
CA ALA A 346 -4.45 2.07 -21.77
C ALA A 346 -5.13 2.98 -22.81
N MET A 347 -6.14 2.44 -23.53
CA MET A 347 -6.95 3.18 -24.51
C MET A 347 -7.74 4.31 -23.84
N ASP A 348 -8.29 4.06 -22.67
CA ASP A 348 -9.04 5.05 -21.88
C ASP A 348 -8.12 5.96 -21.02
N GLY A 349 -6.78 5.84 -21.18
CA GLY A 349 -5.80 6.71 -20.52
C GLY A 349 -5.51 6.37 -19.07
N TYR A 350 -5.95 5.23 -18.57
CA TYR A 350 -5.62 4.76 -17.23
C TYR A 350 -4.20 4.19 -17.18
N GLN A 351 -3.56 4.37 -16.02
CA GLN A 351 -2.36 3.62 -15.71
C GLN A 351 -2.70 2.16 -15.43
N VAL A 352 -1.83 1.25 -15.88
CA VAL A 352 -2.01 -0.18 -15.65
C VAL A 352 -0.99 -0.66 -14.62
N ALA A 353 -1.48 -1.26 -13.56
CA ALA A 353 -0.72 -1.94 -12.52
C ALA A 353 -1.07 -3.43 -12.56
N VAL A 354 -0.07 -4.30 -12.70
CA VAL A 354 -0.29 -5.74 -12.81
C VAL A 354 0.54 -6.47 -11.78
N ASP A 355 -0.12 -7.22 -10.91
CA ASP A 355 0.55 -8.13 -9.99
C ASP A 355 1.11 -9.31 -10.76
N ALA A 356 2.42 -9.46 -10.72
CA ALA A 356 3.18 -10.53 -11.33
C ALA A 356 4.23 -11.04 -10.35
N ILE A 357 3.97 -12.18 -9.74
CA ILE A 357 4.78 -12.73 -8.65
C ILE A 357 5.81 -13.71 -9.18
N GLY A 358 5.39 -14.68 -10.00
CA GLY A 358 6.29 -15.70 -10.56
C GLY A 358 7.11 -15.22 -11.74
N ASP A 359 8.22 -15.89 -12.01
CA ASP A 359 9.15 -15.56 -13.11
C ASP A 359 8.53 -15.73 -14.50
N LYS A 360 7.58 -16.63 -14.67
CA LYS A 360 6.82 -16.77 -15.92
C LYS A 360 5.79 -15.64 -16.06
N ALA A 361 5.11 -15.27 -14.96
CA ALA A 361 4.18 -14.15 -14.95
C ALA A 361 4.89 -12.83 -15.30
N ASN A 362 6.02 -12.56 -14.65
CA ASN A 362 6.84 -11.38 -14.95
C ASN A 362 7.33 -11.33 -16.40
N ALA A 363 7.80 -12.46 -16.94
CA ALA A 363 8.24 -12.55 -18.33
C ALA A 363 7.08 -12.27 -19.30
N THR A 364 5.90 -12.84 -19.04
CA THR A 364 4.70 -12.63 -19.85
C THR A 364 4.25 -11.17 -19.78
N LEU A 365 4.21 -10.58 -18.60
CA LEU A 365 3.84 -9.18 -18.41
C LEU A 365 4.80 -8.24 -19.15
N LEU A 366 6.11 -8.42 -19.00
CA LEU A 366 7.11 -7.61 -19.71
C LEU A 366 6.95 -7.69 -21.22
N THR A 367 6.70 -8.89 -21.77
CA THR A 367 6.45 -9.05 -23.21
C THR A 367 5.18 -8.30 -23.62
N THR A 368 4.09 -8.44 -22.86
CA THR A 368 2.82 -7.75 -23.12
C THR A 368 2.98 -6.22 -23.06
N ILE A 369 3.70 -5.69 -22.06
CA ILE A 369 3.99 -4.25 -21.96
C ILE A 369 4.78 -3.80 -23.19
N ASN A 370 5.84 -4.52 -23.56
CA ASN A 370 6.67 -4.15 -24.71
C ASN A 370 5.83 -4.08 -26.00
N ASP A 371 4.98 -5.04 -26.24
CA ASP A 371 4.07 -5.04 -27.39
C ASP A 371 3.09 -3.85 -27.36
N LEU A 372 2.55 -3.53 -26.17
CA LEU A 372 1.64 -2.40 -26.00
C LEU A 372 2.31 -1.04 -26.12
N THR A 373 3.61 -0.90 -25.84
CA THR A 373 4.34 0.38 -26.02
C THR A 373 4.38 0.81 -27.47
N HIS A 374 4.31 -0.11 -28.41
CA HIS A 374 4.21 0.21 -29.85
C HIS A 374 2.86 0.81 -30.26
N THR A 375 1.82 0.52 -29.51
CA THR A 375 0.45 1.03 -29.76
C THR A 375 0.14 2.25 -28.90
N TYR A 376 0.52 2.22 -27.62
CA TYR A 376 0.23 3.24 -26.63
C TYR A 376 1.52 3.98 -26.24
N SER A 377 1.90 4.94 -27.06
CA SER A 377 3.09 5.78 -26.83
C SER A 377 2.90 6.79 -25.69
N GLY A 378 4.01 7.38 -25.23
CA GLY A 378 4.04 8.42 -24.19
C GLY A 378 4.32 7.88 -22.81
N ASP A 379 4.26 8.77 -21.81
CA ASP A 379 4.55 8.45 -20.41
C ASP A 379 3.38 7.62 -19.82
N ARG A 380 3.57 6.31 -19.76
CA ARG A 380 2.57 5.35 -19.25
C ARG A 380 2.90 4.88 -17.85
N ARG A 381 4.18 4.85 -17.49
CA ARG A 381 4.65 4.33 -16.19
C ARG A 381 4.01 3.00 -15.87
N TRP A 382 4.16 2.03 -16.80
CA TRP A 382 3.63 0.68 -16.61
C TRP A 382 4.11 0.11 -15.28
N ARG A 383 3.19 -0.35 -14.43
CA ARG A 383 3.54 -0.83 -13.11
C ARG A 383 3.54 -2.35 -13.07
N ILE A 384 4.66 -2.90 -12.64
CA ILE A 384 4.82 -4.30 -12.26
C ILE A 384 4.70 -4.31 -10.74
N GLU A 385 3.59 -4.82 -10.23
CA GLU A 385 3.37 -4.96 -8.80
C GLU A 385 3.99 -6.26 -8.32
N GLN A 386 4.49 -6.28 -7.11
CA GLN A 386 5.22 -7.38 -6.48
C GLN A 386 6.59 -7.62 -7.13
N ALA A 387 6.66 -8.01 -8.41
CA ALA A 387 7.90 -8.40 -9.12
C ALA A 387 8.79 -9.33 -8.27
N GLN A 388 8.16 -10.21 -7.46
CA GLN A 388 8.81 -10.95 -6.39
C GLN A 388 9.85 -11.95 -6.92
N VAL A 389 9.53 -12.65 -8.02
CA VAL A 389 10.46 -13.56 -8.69
C VAL A 389 10.58 -13.16 -10.17
N THR A 390 11.74 -12.67 -10.56
CA THR A 390 12.03 -12.29 -11.95
C THR A 390 13.09 -13.22 -12.54
N ASP A 391 13.13 -13.35 -13.87
CA ASP A 391 14.20 -14.08 -14.53
C ASP A 391 15.25 -13.09 -15.07
N PRO A 392 16.54 -13.18 -14.67
CA PRO A 392 17.60 -12.35 -15.22
C PRO A 392 17.67 -12.31 -16.75
N ALA A 393 17.23 -13.37 -17.44
CA ALA A 393 17.18 -13.41 -18.89
C ALA A 393 16.17 -12.40 -19.50
N ASN A 394 15.22 -11.91 -18.71
CA ASN A 394 14.20 -10.94 -19.14
C ASN A 394 14.52 -9.49 -18.72
N TRP A 395 15.56 -9.24 -17.91
CA TRP A 395 15.85 -7.88 -17.41
C TRP A 395 16.16 -6.87 -18.53
N GLY A 396 16.80 -7.31 -19.62
CA GLY A 396 17.02 -6.42 -20.78
C GLY A 396 15.74 -5.83 -21.38
N LEU A 397 14.59 -6.51 -21.22
CA LEU A 397 13.28 -6.01 -21.64
C LEU A 397 12.79 -4.87 -20.74
N VAL A 398 13.14 -4.88 -19.44
CA VAL A 398 12.89 -3.77 -18.53
C VAL A 398 13.58 -2.50 -19.04
N ALA A 399 14.86 -2.61 -19.45
CA ALA A 399 15.60 -1.49 -20.00
C ALA A 399 15.02 -0.95 -21.32
N GLU A 400 14.44 -1.80 -22.15
CA GLU A 400 13.75 -1.41 -23.38
C GLU A 400 12.48 -0.61 -23.07
N ILE A 401 11.61 -1.12 -22.19
CA ILE A 401 10.37 -0.47 -21.78
C ILE A 401 10.66 0.86 -21.06
N ALA A 402 11.69 0.89 -20.20
CA ALA A 402 12.08 2.12 -19.48
C ALA A 402 12.41 3.29 -20.43
N ARG A 403 12.97 3.01 -21.61
CA ARG A 403 13.27 4.02 -22.63
C ARG A 403 12.06 4.51 -23.41
N THR A 404 10.98 3.74 -23.48
CA THR A 404 9.84 4.01 -24.36
C THR A 404 8.62 4.58 -23.65
N GLY A 405 8.36 4.21 -22.41
CA GLY A 405 7.12 4.60 -21.74
C GLY A 405 7.20 4.67 -20.21
N GLY A 406 8.38 4.40 -19.67
CA GLY A 406 8.58 4.29 -18.22
C GLY A 406 8.04 2.98 -17.65
N VAL A 407 8.79 2.39 -16.73
CA VAL A 407 8.39 1.19 -15.98
C VAL A 407 8.64 1.41 -14.50
N VAL A 408 7.67 1.01 -13.70
CA VAL A 408 7.73 1.02 -12.23
C VAL A 408 7.84 -0.43 -11.76
N ALA A 409 8.84 -0.71 -10.93
CA ALA A 409 8.88 -1.91 -10.11
C ALA A 409 8.36 -1.52 -8.71
N SER A 410 7.11 -1.84 -8.45
CA SER A 410 6.42 -1.58 -7.19
C SER A 410 6.60 -2.80 -6.29
N MET A 411 7.46 -2.68 -5.29
CA MET A 411 7.96 -3.82 -4.53
C MET A 411 7.85 -3.58 -3.02
N GLN A 412 7.88 -4.66 -2.25
CA GLN A 412 7.64 -4.64 -0.81
C GLN A 412 8.88 -5.16 -0.06
N PRO A 413 9.78 -4.26 0.41
CA PRO A 413 11.00 -4.71 1.10
C PRO A 413 10.74 -5.54 2.36
N ALA A 414 9.59 -5.37 3.03
CA ALA A 414 9.21 -6.18 4.17
C ALA A 414 8.90 -7.65 3.80
N HIS A 415 8.31 -7.90 2.60
CA HIS A 415 8.05 -9.26 2.10
C HIS A 415 9.33 -10.09 1.98
N GLN A 416 10.44 -9.48 1.53
CA GLN A 416 11.72 -10.19 1.45
C GLN A 416 12.13 -10.76 2.81
N ILE A 417 11.81 -10.07 3.91
CA ILE A 417 12.13 -10.56 5.26
C ILE A 417 11.25 -11.75 5.63
N SER A 418 9.94 -11.61 5.48
CA SER A 418 8.95 -12.62 5.89
C SER A 418 8.97 -13.85 4.99
N ASP A 419 9.19 -13.68 3.69
CA ASP A 419 9.09 -14.72 2.67
C ASP A 419 10.40 -15.46 2.41
N ARG A 420 11.54 -14.95 2.84
CA ARG A 420 12.87 -15.48 2.54
C ARG A 420 12.97 -16.99 2.68
N VAL A 421 12.61 -17.51 3.85
CA VAL A 421 12.75 -18.95 4.15
C VAL A 421 11.83 -19.79 3.26
N MET A 422 10.63 -19.31 3.02
CA MET A 422 9.66 -19.93 2.11
C MET A 422 10.17 -19.88 0.67
N ALA A 423 10.67 -18.73 0.21
CA ALA A 423 11.20 -18.56 -1.14
C ALA A 423 12.34 -19.53 -1.44
N GLU A 424 13.27 -19.73 -0.50
CA GLU A 424 14.37 -20.71 -0.64
C GLU A 424 13.85 -22.14 -0.88
N VAL A 425 12.80 -22.55 -0.15
CA VAL A 425 12.18 -23.86 -0.29
C VAL A 425 11.39 -23.99 -1.60
N ARG A 426 10.62 -22.97 -1.96
CA ARG A 426 9.74 -22.96 -3.16
C ARG A 426 10.53 -22.93 -4.47
N LEU A 427 11.59 -22.11 -4.51
CA LEU A 427 12.34 -21.84 -5.73
C LEU A 427 13.55 -22.76 -5.92
N GLY A 428 14.19 -23.18 -4.81
CA GLY A 428 15.51 -23.81 -4.85
C GLY A 428 16.61 -22.83 -5.23
N PRO A 429 17.89 -23.20 -5.08
CA PRO A 429 19.03 -22.26 -5.13
C PRO A 429 19.20 -21.55 -6.48
N ASP A 430 18.87 -22.21 -7.58
CA ASP A 430 19.15 -21.69 -8.94
C ASP A 430 18.25 -20.49 -9.32
N ARG A 431 17.06 -20.41 -8.75
CA ARG A 431 16.08 -19.33 -9.06
C ARG A 431 16.10 -18.17 -8.08
N LEU A 432 16.83 -18.30 -6.97
CA LEU A 432 16.90 -17.24 -5.96
C LEU A 432 17.51 -15.93 -6.48
N ARG A 433 18.36 -15.98 -7.50
CA ARG A 433 18.97 -14.77 -8.08
C ARG A 433 17.96 -13.74 -8.56
N GLY A 434 16.77 -14.17 -8.98
CA GLY A 434 15.69 -13.30 -9.44
C GLY A 434 14.69 -12.91 -8.35
N ALA A 435 14.86 -13.41 -7.13
CA ALA A 435 13.93 -13.13 -6.05
C ALA A 435 14.24 -11.79 -5.38
N ASP A 436 13.22 -10.92 -5.32
CA ASP A 436 13.33 -9.56 -4.78
C ASP A 436 14.53 -8.79 -5.35
N ALA A 437 14.69 -8.83 -6.67
CA ALA A 437 15.86 -8.32 -7.38
C ALA A 437 15.77 -6.81 -7.64
N TRP A 438 15.41 -6.01 -6.63
CA TRP A 438 15.11 -4.58 -6.77
C TRP A 438 16.31 -3.75 -7.25
N ASN A 439 17.54 -4.02 -6.80
CA ASN A 439 18.71 -3.30 -7.27
C ASN A 439 19.03 -3.63 -8.74
N SER A 440 18.86 -4.88 -9.13
CA SER A 440 19.02 -5.30 -10.53
C SER A 440 17.99 -4.63 -11.44
N LEU A 441 16.71 -4.61 -11.05
CA LEU A 441 15.65 -3.94 -11.81
C LEU A 441 15.89 -2.42 -11.92
N LYS A 442 16.40 -1.78 -10.85
CA LYS A 442 16.80 -0.37 -10.88
C LYS A 442 17.92 -0.13 -11.89
N HIS A 443 18.94 -0.99 -11.95
CA HIS A 443 20.03 -0.87 -12.91
C HIS A 443 19.56 -0.98 -14.37
N GLU A 444 18.50 -1.75 -14.61
CA GLU A 444 17.85 -1.84 -15.91
C GLU A 444 16.90 -0.64 -16.20
N GLY A 445 16.81 0.32 -15.29
CA GLY A 445 16.06 1.56 -15.49
C GLY A 445 14.63 1.57 -14.96
N ALA A 446 14.19 0.53 -14.23
CA ALA A 446 12.93 0.60 -13.52
C ALA A 446 12.98 1.62 -12.38
N VAL A 447 11.93 2.39 -12.22
CA VAL A 447 11.75 3.24 -11.04
C VAL A 447 11.24 2.38 -9.90
N LEU A 448 11.99 2.31 -8.79
CA LEU A 448 11.57 1.59 -7.60
C LEU A 448 10.56 2.43 -6.81
N ALA A 449 9.38 1.88 -6.57
CA ALA A 449 8.40 2.41 -5.65
C ALA A 449 8.15 1.37 -4.56
N PHE A 450 8.27 1.75 -3.30
CA PHE A 450 8.17 0.81 -2.19
C PHE A 450 6.85 0.96 -1.44
N GLY A 451 6.28 -0.18 -1.09
CA GLY A 451 5.03 -0.29 -0.35
C GLY A 451 5.10 -1.40 0.71
N SER A 452 4.01 -1.61 1.40
CA SER A 452 3.86 -2.66 2.41
C SER A 452 2.99 -3.81 1.94
N ASP A 453 2.10 -3.55 0.97
CA ASP A 453 1.01 -4.46 0.62
C ASP A 453 0.10 -4.76 1.84
N THR A 454 -0.04 -3.74 2.72
CA THR A 454 -0.88 -3.91 3.93
C THR A 454 -2.32 -4.27 3.53
N PRO A 455 -2.94 -5.25 4.20
CA PRO A 455 -2.58 -5.85 5.49
C PRO A 455 -1.67 -7.09 5.43
N VAL A 456 -1.08 -7.43 4.28
CA VAL A 456 -0.11 -8.54 4.16
C VAL A 456 1.07 -8.32 5.11
N GLU A 457 1.67 -7.13 5.04
CA GLU A 457 2.65 -6.67 6.02
C GLU A 457 2.12 -5.45 6.77
N ARG A 458 2.75 -5.14 7.90
CA ARG A 458 2.46 -3.89 8.60
C ARG A 458 2.88 -2.70 7.73
N PRO A 459 2.07 -1.63 7.65
CA PRO A 459 2.40 -0.45 6.86
C PRO A 459 3.49 0.38 7.57
N ASP A 460 4.70 -0.18 7.67
CA ASP A 460 5.82 0.43 8.37
C ASP A 460 6.97 0.77 7.39
N PRO A 461 7.04 2.01 6.89
CA PRO A 461 8.10 2.40 5.95
C PRO A 461 9.49 2.32 6.58
N TRP A 462 9.62 2.41 7.90
CA TRP A 462 10.90 2.35 8.59
C TRP A 462 11.51 0.96 8.57
N THR A 463 10.69 -0.06 8.80
CA THR A 463 11.08 -1.46 8.59
C THR A 463 11.43 -1.71 7.12
N GLY A 464 10.62 -1.20 6.17
CA GLY A 464 10.90 -1.34 4.74
C GLY A 464 12.20 -0.67 4.30
N ILE A 465 12.48 0.56 4.75
CA ILE A 465 13.76 1.25 4.48
C ILE A 465 14.94 0.43 5.02
N ALA A 466 14.86 -0.01 6.28
CA ALA A 466 15.94 -0.81 6.88
C ALA A 466 16.15 -2.15 6.16
N ALA A 467 15.06 -2.80 5.72
CA ALA A 467 15.11 -4.03 4.92
C ALA A 467 15.79 -3.79 3.57
N ALA A 468 15.43 -2.71 2.87
CA ALA A 468 16.02 -2.33 1.59
C ALA A 468 17.54 -2.09 1.68
N LEU A 469 18.00 -1.55 2.82
CA LEU A 469 19.43 -1.31 3.09
C LEU A 469 20.20 -2.55 3.48
N THR A 470 19.59 -3.49 4.22
CA THR A 470 20.31 -4.58 4.87
C THR A 470 19.96 -5.96 4.33
N ARG A 471 18.72 -6.15 3.87
CA ARG A 471 18.12 -7.45 3.55
C ARG A 471 18.18 -8.43 4.75
N GLN A 472 17.95 -7.88 5.93
CA GLN A 472 17.96 -8.59 7.20
C GLN A 472 16.64 -8.33 7.96
N ASP A 473 16.22 -9.32 8.74
CA ASP A 473 15.12 -9.17 9.67
C ASP A 473 15.47 -8.31 10.90
N ASP A 474 14.53 -8.16 11.83
CA ASP A 474 14.71 -7.36 13.04
C ASP A 474 15.78 -7.92 14.00
N ALA A 475 16.10 -9.22 13.89
CA ALA A 475 17.17 -9.88 14.62
C ALA A 475 18.54 -9.75 13.92
N GLY A 476 18.61 -9.12 12.74
CA GLY A 476 19.82 -9.00 11.95
C GLY A 476 20.16 -10.25 11.13
N ALA A 477 19.23 -11.16 10.94
CA ALA A 477 19.42 -12.39 10.16
C ALA A 477 18.91 -12.26 8.71
N PRO A 478 19.58 -12.92 7.76
CA PRO A 478 20.86 -13.63 7.90
C PRO A 478 22.03 -12.66 8.01
N THR A 479 23.08 -13.08 8.70
CA THR A 479 24.31 -12.29 8.78
C THR A 479 24.81 -11.93 7.39
N GLY A 480 25.08 -10.65 7.14
CA GLY A 480 25.49 -10.17 5.84
C GLY A 480 24.32 -9.89 4.88
N GLY A 481 23.07 -10.18 5.23
CA GLY A 481 21.87 -9.97 4.41
C GLY A 481 21.62 -11.06 3.37
N TRP A 482 20.36 -11.31 3.07
CA TRP A 482 19.95 -12.26 2.03
C TRP A 482 20.17 -11.64 0.65
N GLN A 483 20.93 -12.29 -0.23
CA GLN A 483 21.30 -11.76 -1.54
C GLN A 483 21.79 -10.29 -1.48
N PRO A 484 22.91 -10.02 -0.81
CA PRO A 484 23.35 -8.67 -0.47
C PRO A 484 23.64 -7.75 -1.67
N GLN A 485 23.78 -8.30 -2.87
CA GLN A 485 23.93 -7.55 -4.12
C GLN A 485 22.66 -6.78 -4.49
N GLU A 486 21.50 -7.18 -3.95
CA GLU A 486 20.22 -6.54 -4.20
C GLU A 486 19.90 -5.41 -3.20
N ARG A 487 20.80 -5.07 -2.29
CA ARG A 487 20.67 -3.90 -1.43
C ARG A 487 20.63 -2.62 -2.25
N VAL A 488 19.85 -1.66 -1.79
CA VAL A 488 19.90 -0.30 -2.35
C VAL A 488 20.55 0.67 -1.36
N ASP A 489 20.98 1.81 -1.87
CA ASP A 489 21.50 2.89 -1.04
C ASP A 489 20.37 3.63 -0.28
N ARG A 490 20.75 4.46 0.70
CA ARG A 490 19.81 5.19 1.56
C ARG A 490 18.91 6.14 0.78
N LEU A 491 19.49 6.82 -0.20
CA LEU A 491 18.77 7.77 -1.04
C LEU A 491 17.69 7.04 -1.86
N THR A 492 18.03 5.91 -2.46
CA THR A 492 17.09 5.05 -3.19
C THR A 492 15.98 4.53 -2.25
N ALA A 493 16.34 4.07 -1.05
CA ALA A 493 15.34 3.57 -0.09
C ALA A 493 14.36 4.67 0.33
N LEU A 494 14.84 5.87 0.70
CA LEU A 494 14.00 7.01 1.05
C LEU A 494 13.16 7.48 -0.14
N THR A 495 13.77 7.57 -1.33
CA THR A 495 13.09 7.97 -2.57
C THR A 495 11.95 7.01 -2.91
N GLY A 496 12.14 5.71 -2.72
CA GLY A 496 11.11 4.67 -2.95
C GLY A 496 9.84 4.85 -2.12
N TYR A 497 9.95 5.41 -0.91
CA TYR A 497 8.83 5.76 -0.04
C TYR A 497 8.39 7.23 -0.11
N THR A 498 8.91 8.03 -1.05
CA THR A 498 8.58 9.45 -1.17
C THR A 498 8.40 9.87 -2.63
N SER A 499 9.39 10.50 -3.24
CA SER A 499 9.28 11.11 -4.56
C SER A 499 9.09 10.10 -5.70
N ALA A 500 9.70 8.92 -5.65
CA ALA A 500 9.50 7.89 -6.66
C ALA A 500 8.11 7.25 -6.55
N ALA A 501 7.61 7.00 -5.33
CA ALA A 501 6.24 6.54 -5.12
C ALA A 501 5.20 7.58 -5.61
N ALA A 502 5.45 8.89 -5.38
CA ALA A 502 4.62 9.95 -5.93
C ALA A 502 4.66 9.96 -7.47
N TRP A 503 5.87 9.86 -8.04
CA TRP A 503 6.05 9.78 -9.50
C TRP A 503 5.34 8.55 -10.07
N ALA A 504 5.47 7.40 -9.42
CA ALA A 504 4.81 6.16 -9.85
C ALA A 504 3.28 6.30 -9.97
N GLY A 505 2.65 7.15 -9.16
CA GLY A 505 1.21 7.43 -9.17
C GLY A 505 0.80 8.71 -9.91
N PHE A 506 1.68 9.34 -10.70
CA PHE A 506 1.43 10.63 -11.36
C PHE A 506 1.05 11.76 -10.38
N ALA A 507 1.68 11.78 -9.22
CA ALA A 507 1.41 12.73 -8.13
C ALA A 507 2.59 13.67 -7.83
N GLU A 508 3.72 13.57 -8.52
CA GLU A 508 4.97 14.30 -8.29
C GLU A 508 4.84 15.83 -8.40
N THR A 509 3.81 16.31 -9.07
CA THR A 509 3.45 17.74 -9.15
C THR A 509 2.58 18.20 -7.99
N LYS A 510 2.20 17.29 -7.10
CA LYS A 510 1.30 17.53 -5.97
C LYS A 510 2.00 17.33 -4.63
N PHE A 511 2.67 16.21 -4.43
CA PHE A 511 3.29 15.82 -3.15
C PHE A 511 4.49 14.87 -3.36
N GLY A 512 5.06 14.34 -2.26
CA GLY A 512 6.19 13.40 -2.25
C GLY A 512 7.55 14.08 -2.07
N ARG A 513 7.59 15.42 -2.05
CA ARG A 513 8.79 16.23 -1.78
C ARG A 513 8.40 17.50 -1.02
N ILE A 514 9.38 18.12 -0.34
CA ILE A 514 9.21 19.45 0.24
C ILE A 514 9.78 20.47 -0.75
N ALA A 515 8.90 21.10 -1.52
CA ALA A 515 9.27 22.10 -2.50
C ALA A 515 8.14 23.14 -2.72
N PRO A 516 8.46 24.40 -3.07
CA PRO A 516 7.44 25.41 -3.34
C PRO A 516 6.44 24.95 -4.42
N GLY A 517 5.15 25.20 -4.19
CA GLY A 517 4.05 24.80 -5.07
C GLY A 517 3.49 23.41 -4.78
N LEU A 518 4.18 22.56 -4.02
CA LEU A 518 3.67 21.26 -3.59
C LEU A 518 2.86 21.37 -2.30
N ARG A 519 2.12 20.32 -1.99
CA ARG A 519 1.37 20.20 -0.74
C ARG A 519 2.31 20.04 0.46
N ALA A 520 1.96 20.67 1.57
CA ALA A 520 2.67 20.57 2.83
C ALA A 520 2.35 19.24 3.53
N ASP A 521 2.87 18.14 2.93
CA ASP A 521 2.82 16.79 3.47
C ASP A 521 4.18 16.47 4.06
N PHE A 522 4.27 16.40 5.38
CA PHE A 522 5.54 16.19 6.06
C PHE A 522 5.36 15.47 7.40
N ILE A 523 6.46 14.93 7.89
CA ILE A 523 6.53 14.27 9.20
C ILE A 523 7.67 14.85 10.03
N LEU A 524 7.48 14.82 11.35
CA LEU A 524 8.53 15.10 12.33
C LEU A 524 8.92 13.80 13.04
N VAL A 525 10.18 13.42 12.95
CA VAL A 525 10.72 12.18 13.51
C VAL A 525 11.96 12.41 14.36
N ASP A 526 12.37 11.41 15.16
CA ASP A 526 13.60 11.47 15.97
C ASP A 526 14.84 10.99 15.22
N THR A 527 14.65 10.28 14.11
CA THR A 527 15.73 9.55 13.42
C THR A 527 15.95 10.12 12.03
N ASP A 528 17.18 10.40 11.68
CA ASP A 528 17.62 10.78 10.34
C ASP A 528 17.98 9.51 9.55
N PRO A 529 17.18 9.09 8.55
CA PRO A 529 17.41 7.86 7.81
C PRO A 529 18.67 7.91 6.93
N MET A 530 19.20 9.11 6.66
CA MET A 530 20.40 9.27 5.82
C MET A 530 21.69 8.97 6.60
N THR A 531 21.66 9.10 7.93
CA THR A 531 22.87 8.95 8.77
C THR A 531 22.75 7.87 9.84
N ALA A 532 21.54 7.54 10.29
CA ALA A 532 21.30 6.56 11.37
C ALA A 532 21.65 5.11 10.98
N THR A 533 21.89 4.25 11.97
CA THR A 533 22.04 2.81 11.70
C THR A 533 20.71 2.19 11.27
N PRO A 534 20.71 1.08 10.52
CA PRO A 534 19.45 0.41 10.14
C PRO A 534 18.59 0.00 11.33
N GLU A 535 19.20 -0.39 12.45
CA GLU A 535 18.48 -0.73 13.70
C GLU A 535 17.79 0.50 14.30
N ALA A 536 18.43 1.68 14.22
CA ALA A 536 17.82 2.93 14.67
C ALA A 536 16.67 3.35 13.72
N ILE A 537 16.85 3.16 12.40
CA ILE A 537 15.80 3.44 11.41
C ILE A 537 14.54 2.62 11.72
N ARG A 538 14.65 1.30 11.98
CA ARG A 538 13.50 0.46 12.37
C ARG A 538 12.74 0.96 13.59
N LYS A 539 13.42 1.65 14.49
CA LYS A 539 12.85 2.17 15.75
C LYS A 539 12.43 3.62 15.68
N THR A 540 12.42 4.22 14.49
CA THR A 540 12.06 5.61 14.29
C THR A 540 10.69 5.90 14.88
N LYS A 541 10.61 6.98 15.67
CA LYS A 541 9.37 7.48 16.24
C LYS A 541 8.87 8.66 15.43
N VAL A 542 7.65 8.54 14.95
CA VAL A 542 6.92 9.65 14.35
C VAL A 542 6.27 10.46 15.47
N PHE A 543 6.56 11.74 15.53
CA PHE A 543 5.95 12.66 16.49
C PHE A 543 4.76 13.39 15.92
N GLN A 544 4.85 13.79 14.67
CA GLN A 544 3.75 14.47 13.99
C GLN A 544 3.70 14.05 12.52
N THR A 545 2.48 13.97 12.01
CA THR A 545 2.20 13.76 10.58
C THR A 545 1.25 14.85 10.11
N TRP A 546 1.59 15.47 8.98
CA TRP A 546 0.87 16.58 8.41
C TRP A 546 0.51 16.28 6.95
N VAL A 547 -0.73 16.54 6.57
CA VAL A 547 -1.25 16.34 5.21
C VAL A 547 -1.94 17.61 4.73
N GLY A 548 -1.38 18.24 3.70
CA GLY A 548 -1.88 19.51 3.18
C GLY A 548 -1.94 20.61 4.25
N GLY A 549 -0.89 20.69 5.10
CA GLY A 549 -0.81 21.66 6.19
C GLY A 549 -1.74 21.38 7.38
N GLY A 550 -2.52 20.32 7.34
CA GLY A 550 -3.34 19.84 8.47
C GLY A 550 -2.62 18.74 9.24
N LYS A 551 -2.57 18.85 10.57
CA LYS A 551 -1.97 17.84 11.44
C LYS A 551 -2.93 16.65 11.58
N THR A 552 -2.51 15.46 11.12
CA THR A 552 -3.32 14.21 11.17
C THR A 552 -2.90 13.30 12.30
N TYR A 553 -1.68 13.46 12.84
CA TYR A 553 -1.19 12.72 14.01
C TYR A 553 -0.30 13.59 14.87
N ASP A 554 -0.42 13.43 16.20
CA ASP A 554 0.44 14.05 17.21
C ASP A 554 0.67 13.08 18.37
N ALA A 555 1.91 12.63 18.56
CA ALA A 555 2.29 11.76 19.67
C ALA A 555 2.34 12.47 21.02
N GLU A 556 2.45 13.82 21.01
CA GLU A 556 2.52 14.69 22.18
C GLU A 556 1.41 15.77 22.11
N PRO A 557 0.12 15.39 22.11
CA PRO A 557 -0.94 16.37 22.01
C PRO A 557 -0.87 17.33 23.21
N GLU A 558 -1.05 18.65 22.96
CA GLU A 558 -1.16 19.60 24.04
C GLU A 558 -2.34 19.22 24.96
N PRO A 559 -2.20 19.31 26.29
CA PRO A 559 -3.31 19.06 27.19
C PRO A 559 -4.47 20.00 26.81
N VAL A 560 -5.63 19.42 26.53
CA VAL A 560 -6.84 20.21 26.25
C VAL A 560 -7.06 21.14 27.42
N ALA A 561 -6.90 22.45 27.22
CA ALA A 561 -7.16 23.43 28.26
C ALA A 561 -8.58 23.19 28.81
N ALA A 562 -8.69 22.83 30.08
CA ALA A 562 -9.98 22.63 30.71
C ALA A 562 -10.79 23.90 30.48
N LYS A 563 -11.94 23.80 29.81
CA LYS A 563 -12.86 24.92 29.66
C LYS A 563 -13.12 25.44 31.06
N SER A 564 -12.58 26.64 31.38
CA SER A 564 -12.87 27.33 32.62
C SER A 564 -14.37 27.49 32.69
N GLY A 565 -15.02 26.70 33.56
CA GLY A 565 -16.43 26.81 33.79
C GLY A 565 -16.72 28.22 34.31
N THR A 566 -17.29 29.03 33.47
CA THR A 566 -17.93 30.29 33.88
C THR A 566 -19.10 29.91 34.79
N LYS A 567 -18.88 29.99 36.08
CA LYS A 567 -20.00 30.06 37.03
C LYS A 567 -20.72 31.38 36.79
N HIS A 568 -21.96 31.30 36.36
CA HIS A 568 -22.96 32.33 36.51
C HIS A 568 -24.01 31.83 37.52
#